data_e371feceea2b71a9b8f51ce1eba78403
#
_entry.id   e371feceea2b71a9b8f51ce1eba78403
#
_cell.length_a   1.000
_cell.length_b   1.000
_cell.length_c   1.000
_cell.angle_alpha   90.00
_cell.angle_beta   90.00
_cell.angle_gamma   90.00
#
_symmetry.space_group_name_H-M   'P 1'
#
loop_
_entity.id
_entity.type
_entity.pdbx_description
1 polymer ?
#
loop_
_entity_poly.entity_id
_entity_poly.type
_entity_poly.pdbx_seq_one_letter_code
_entity_poly.pdbx_strand_id
1 'polypeptide(L)'
;GIDYSILFYNPNIHPQHEYELRKTENKRYADKLGVPFIDLDYDTDNWFARIKGMEYEPERGARCTACFDMRFERSALYAVEHGYNVFTSSLGISRWKDMAQINGCGERAAARYPALTYWTFNWRKGGGSARTVEISKQEQFYQQEYCGCIYSLRDTNLHRRAQGREKIKFSVKFYGKDTDPA
;
A
#
# COMPACT_ATOMS: atom_id res chain seq x y z
N GLY A 1 2.92 -10.59 -22.96
CA GLY A 1 2.54 -9.91 -21.73
C GLY A 1 3.12 -10.63 -20.53
N ILE A 2 3.02 -10.05 -19.35
CA ILE A 2 3.36 -10.69 -18.07
C ILE A 2 2.07 -11.28 -17.51
N ASP A 3 2.09 -12.54 -17.14
CA ASP A 3 1.01 -13.17 -16.37
C ASP A 3 1.22 -12.83 -14.89
N TYR A 4 0.21 -12.22 -14.25
CA TYR A 4 0.32 -11.75 -12.87
C TYR A 4 -1.02 -11.78 -12.13
N SER A 5 -0.94 -11.76 -10.81
CA SER A 5 -2.08 -11.61 -9.92
C SER A 5 -1.87 -10.43 -8.98
N ILE A 6 -2.95 -9.83 -8.52
CA ILE A 6 -2.91 -8.76 -7.52
C ILE A 6 -3.17 -9.38 -6.16
N LEU A 7 -2.19 -9.29 -5.27
CA LEU A 7 -2.30 -9.73 -3.88
C LEU A 7 -2.61 -8.53 -2.97
N PHE A 8 -3.71 -8.58 -2.24
CA PHE A 8 -4.10 -7.55 -1.28
C PHE A 8 -3.91 -8.05 0.16
N TYR A 9 -2.82 -7.61 0.80
CA TYR A 9 -2.52 -7.88 2.20
C TYR A 9 -2.12 -6.59 2.89
N ASN A 10 -3.05 -5.98 3.61
CA ASN A 10 -2.89 -4.64 4.17
C ASN A 10 -3.43 -4.53 5.60
N PRO A 11 -2.94 -5.33 6.58
CA PRO A 11 -3.43 -5.31 7.95
C PRO A 11 -3.16 -3.99 8.68
N ASN A 12 -2.33 -3.14 8.09
CA ASN A 12 -1.98 -1.82 8.59
C ASN A 12 -3.05 -0.75 8.33
N ILE A 13 -4.01 -0.98 7.43
CA ILE A 13 -4.98 0.05 7.06
C ILE A 13 -6.07 0.17 8.12
N HIS A 14 -6.21 1.35 8.69
CA HIS A 14 -7.20 1.72 9.71
C HIS A 14 -7.82 3.07 9.40
N PRO A 15 -9.11 3.29 9.73
CA PRO A 15 -10.07 2.32 10.27
C PRO A 15 -10.46 1.24 9.24
N GLN A 16 -11.21 0.23 9.67
CA GLN A 16 -11.65 -0.86 8.79
C GLN A 16 -12.42 -0.34 7.57
N HIS A 17 -13.21 0.70 7.72
CA HIS A 17 -13.91 1.33 6.58
C HIS A 17 -12.94 1.77 5.47
N GLU A 18 -11.80 2.34 5.81
CA GLU A 18 -10.76 2.72 4.86
C GLU A 18 -10.10 1.50 4.20
N TYR A 19 -9.90 0.41 4.97
CA TYR A 19 -9.43 -0.87 4.44
C TYR A 19 -10.38 -1.42 3.38
N GLU A 20 -11.68 -1.50 3.69
CA GLU A 20 -12.69 -2.01 2.76
C GLU A 20 -12.81 -1.16 1.50
N LEU A 21 -12.75 0.16 1.63
CA LEU A 21 -12.77 1.07 0.50
C LEU A 21 -11.59 0.83 -0.45
N ARG A 22 -10.38 0.74 0.09
CA ARG A 22 -9.18 0.50 -0.73
C ARG A 22 -9.19 -0.89 -1.35
N LYS A 23 -9.67 -1.90 -0.63
CA LYS A 23 -9.84 -3.25 -1.14
C LYS A 23 -10.82 -3.30 -2.31
N THR A 24 -11.98 -2.70 -2.14
CA THR A 24 -13.03 -2.62 -3.17
C THR A 24 -12.52 -1.94 -4.44
N GLU A 25 -11.81 -0.82 -4.31
CA GLU A 25 -11.22 -0.13 -5.45
C GLU A 25 -10.15 -0.97 -6.19
N ASN A 26 -9.29 -1.66 -5.45
CA ASN A 26 -8.29 -2.55 -6.04
C ASN A 26 -8.95 -3.73 -6.76
N LYS A 27 -9.96 -4.36 -6.12
CA LYS A 27 -10.72 -5.46 -6.72
C LYS A 27 -11.45 -5.01 -7.99
N ARG A 28 -12.17 -3.89 -7.94
CA ARG A 28 -12.88 -3.32 -9.10
C ARG A 28 -11.94 -3.15 -10.30
N TYR A 29 -10.72 -2.67 -10.05
CA TYR A 29 -9.77 -2.45 -11.14
C TYR A 29 -9.13 -3.74 -11.62
N ALA A 30 -8.86 -4.69 -10.75
CA ALA A 30 -8.42 -6.04 -11.12
C ALA A 30 -9.43 -6.74 -12.02
N ASP A 31 -10.71 -6.71 -11.64
CA ASP A 31 -11.83 -7.25 -12.42
C ASP A 31 -11.89 -6.60 -13.82
N LYS A 32 -11.73 -5.27 -13.90
CA LYS A 32 -11.68 -4.54 -15.18
C LYS A 32 -10.51 -4.98 -16.07
N LEU A 33 -9.37 -5.28 -15.48
CA LEU A 33 -8.17 -5.74 -16.20
C LEU A 33 -8.22 -7.23 -16.54
N GLY A 34 -9.18 -7.99 -16.00
CA GLY A 34 -9.27 -9.44 -16.15
C GLY A 34 -8.14 -10.19 -15.44
N VAL A 35 -7.57 -9.63 -14.36
CA VAL A 35 -6.50 -10.26 -13.57
C VAL A 35 -7.01 -10.80 -12.24
N PRO A 36 -6.49 -11.95 -11.77
CA PRO A 36 -6.87 -12.51 -10.47
C PRO A 36 -6.57 -11.54 -9.33
N PHE A 37 -7.55 -11.38 -8.43
CA PHE A 37 -7.42 -10.63 -7.19
C PHE A 37 -7.45 -11.58 -6.00
N ILE A 38 -6.39 -11.59 -5.22
CA ILE A 38 -6.22 -12.42 -4.04
C ILE A 38 -6.38 -11.54 -2.81
N ASP A 39 -7.45 -11.79 -2.04
CA ASP A 39 -7.74 -11.11 -0.77
C ASP A 39 -7.20 -11.95 0.37
N LEU A 40 -6.18 -11.46 1.05
CA LEU A 40 -5.63 -12.12 2.24
C LEU A 40 -6.20 -11.52 3.52
N ASP A 41 -5.93 -12.20 4.63
CA ASP A 41 -6.47 -11.88 5.95
C ASP A 41 -6.21 -10.43 6.38
N TYR A 42 -7.21 -9.81 6.97
CA TYR A 42 -7.08 -8.53 7.65
C TYR A 42 -6.60 -8.74 9.09
N ASP A 43 -5.38 -9.23 9.22
CA ASP A 43 -4.73 -9.65 10.47
C ASP A 43 -4.15 -8.45 11.24
N THR A 44 -5.04 -7.64 11.78
CA THR A 44 -4.69 -6.40 12.50
C THR A 44 -3.97 -6.67 13.81
N ASP A 45 -4.34 -7.73 14.53
CA ASP A 45 -3.77 -8.05 15.83
C ASP A 45 -2.28 -8.39 15.72
N ASN A 46 -1.91 -9.21 14.74
CA ASN A 46 -0.51 -9.50 14.45
C ASN A 46 0.25 -8.24 14.00
N TRP A 47 -0.38 -7.36 13.21
CA TRP A 47 0.25 -6.10 12.83
C TRP A 47 0.52 -5.22 14.05
N PHE A 48 -0.45 -5.06 14.95
CA PHE A 48 -0.25 -4.29 16.19
C PHE A 48 0.83 -4.92 17.09
N ALA A 49 0.84 -6.25 17.21
CA ALA A 49 1.88 -6.95 17.96
C ALA A 49 3.30 -6.70 17.40
N ARG A 50 3.42 -6.71 16.06
CA ARG A 50 4.69 -6.49 15.34
C ARG A 50 5.27 -5.10 15.55
N ILE A 51 4.41 -4.08 15.67
CA ILE A 51 4.84 -2.68 15.75
C ILE A 51 4.76 -2.12 17.18
N LYS A 52 4.48 -2.97 18.17
CA LYS A 52 4.41 -2.58 19.57
C LYS A 52 5.69 -1.90 20.03
N GLY A 53 5.56 -0.74 20.69
CA GLY A 53 6.68 0.08 21.15
C GLY A 53 7.22 1.03 20.08
N MET A 54 6.66 1.01 18.85
CA MET A 54 7.06 1.89 17.73
C MET A 54 5.99 2.92 17.37
N GLU A 55 5.04 3.18 18.27
CA GLU A 55 3.85 4.02 18.00
C GLU A 55 4.20 5.47 17.66
N TYR A 56 5.35 5.94 18.13
CA TYR A 56 5.85 7.30 17.93
C TYR A 56 7.00 7.40 16.90
N GLU A 57 7.40 6.26 16.31
CA GLU A 57 8.36 6.28 15.21
C GLU A 57 7.83 7.11 14.04
N PRO A 58 8.65 7.92 13.40
CA PRO A 58 8.23 8.71 12.24
C PRO A 58 7.88 7.81 11.05
N GLU A 59 7.20 8.39 10.05
CA GLU A 59 7.11 7.73 8.74
C GLU A 59 8.52 7.47 8.18
N ARG A 60 8.70 6.34 7.51
CA ARG A 60 9.99 5.78 7.03
C ARG A 60 10.94 5.31 8.14
N GLY A 61 10.58 5.41 9.43
CA GLY A 61 11.32 4.85 10.55
C GLY A 61 11.14 3.34 10.71
N ALA A 62 11.57 2.82 11.87
CA ALA A 62 11.55 1.39 12.20
C ALA A 62 10.15 0.76 12.10
N ARG A 63 9.10 1.48 12.52
CA ARG A 63 7.71 1.03 12.39
C ARG A 63 7.34 0.72 10.93
N CYS A 64 7.77 1.55 9.98
CA CYS A 64 7.49 1.30 8.57
C CYS A 64 8.26 0.09 8.05
N THR A 65 9.51 -0.11 8.48
CA THR A 65 10.28 -1.32 8.15
C THR A 65 9.58 -2.58 8.65
N ALA A 66 9.19 -2.62 9.93
CA ALA A 66 8.47 -3.76 10.50
C ALA A 66 7.14 -4.05 9.78
N CYS A 67 6.40 -3.00 9.41
CA CYS A 67 5.16 -3.10 8.63
C CYS A 67 5.41 -3.66 7.23
N PHE A 68 6.47 -3.23 6.53
CA PHE A 68 6.81 -3.74 5.20
C PHE A 68 7.32 -5.18 5.28
N ASP A 69 8.19 -5.50 6.24
CA ASP A 69 8.69 -6.87 6.44
C ASP A 69 7.53 -7.85 6.63
N MET A 70 6.58 -7.56 7.52
CA MET A 70 5.41 -8.40 7.72
C MET A 70 4.62 -8.63 6.42
N ARG A 71 4.38 -7.56 5.67
CA ARG A 71 3.60 -7.64 4.44
C ARG A 71 4.33 -8.41 3.35
N PHE A 72 5.63 -8.19 3.18
CA PHE A 72 6.44 -8.90 2.19
C PHE A 72 6.70 -10.36 2.58
N GLU A 73 6.88 -10.66 3.88
CA GLU A 73 6.97 -12.04 4.36
C GLU A 73 5.72 -12.84 3.98
N ARG A 74 4.53 -12.28 4.19
CA ARG A 74 3.26 -12.92 3.83
C ARG A 74 3.08 -13.04 2.31
N SER A 75 3.50 -12.01 1.56
CA SER A 75 3.45 -12.04 0.09
C SER A 75 4.41 -13.07 -0.49
N ALA A 76 5.62 -13.18 0.05
CA ALA A 76 6.62 -14.16 -0.38
C ALA A 76 6.16 -15.60 -0.08
N LEU A 77 5.61 -15.85 1.11
CA LEU A 77 5.04 -17.14 1.46
C LEU A 77 3.93 -17.55 0.48
N TYR A 78 2.97 -16.65 0.25
CA TYR A 78 1.90 -16.89 -0.72
C TYR A 78 2.43 -17.20 -2.11
N ALA A 79 3.42 -16.45 -2.58
CA ALA A 79 4.01 -16.64 -3.88
C ALA A 79 4.59 -18.06 -4.02
N VAL A 80 5.35 -18.53 -3.04
CA VAL A 80 5.93 -19.87 -3.04
C VAL A 80 4.87 -20.96 -2.98
N GLU A 81 3.89 -20.82 -2.08
CA GLU A 81 2.80 -21.81 -1.92
C GLU A 81 1.96 -21.97 -3.19
N HIS A 82 1.90 -20.94 -4.05
CA HIS A 82 1.08 -20.93 -5.26
C HIS A 82 1.91 -20.97 -6.56
N GLY A 83 3.20 -21.27 -6.47
CA GLY A 83 4.05 -21.50 -7.64
C GLY A 83 4.50 -20.23 -8.38
N TYR A 84 4.37 -19.06 -7.77
CA TYR A 84 4.97 -17.84 -8.30
C TYR A 84 6.47 -17.80 -7.97
N ASN A 85 7.29 -17.43 -8.93
CA ASN A 85 8.73 -17.29 -8.76
C ASN A 85 9.22 -15.84 -8.70
N VAL A 86 8.31 -14.88 -8.92
CA VAL A 86 8.59 -13.44 -8.82
C VAL A 86 7.46 -12.74 -8.08
N PHE A 87 7.81 -11.83 -7.20
CA PHE A 87 6.85 -10.87 -6.65
C PHE A 87 7.44 -9.46 -6.60
N THR A 88 6.58 -8.47 -6.53
CA THR A 88 6.96 -7.06 -6.44
C THR A 88 5.92 -6.29 -5.64
N SER A 89 6.14 -4.99 -5.47
CA SER A 89 5.24 -4.12 -4.74
C SER A 89 4.92 -2.83 -5.48
N SER A 90 3.66 -2.40 -5.44
CA SER A 90 3.24 -1.08 -5.90
C SER A 90 3.51 0.05 -4.90
N LEU A 91 4.01 -0.24 -3.69
CA LEU A 91 4.30 0.78 -2.66
C LEU A 91 5.26 1.87 -3.16
N GLY A 92 6.20 1.50 -4.01
CA GLY A 92 7.18 2.40 -4.60
C GLY A 92 6.63 3.45 -5.57
N ILE A 93 5.36 3.35 -5.98
CA ILE A 93 4.68 4.40 -6.77
C ILE A 93 4.58 5.70 -5.96
N SER A 94 4.37 5.61 -4.67
CA SER A 94 4.23 6.77 -3.80
C SER A 94 5.58 7.49 -3.61
N ARG A 95 5.61 8.79 -3.94
CA ARG A 95 6.77 9.66 -3.68
C ARG A 95 7.10 9.84 -2.19
N TRP A 96 6.15 9.51 -1.31
CA TRP A 96 6.30 9.60 0.13
C TRP A 96 6.98 8.39 0.75
N LYS A 97 7.27 7.36 -0.05
CA LYS A 97 7.92 6.13 0.40
C LYS A 97 9.39 6.09 -0.01
N ASP A 98 10.20 5.51 0.85
CA ASP A 98 11.61 5.25 0.59
C ASP A 98 11.74 3.94 -0.20
N MET A 99 12.34 4.03 -1.40
CA MET A 99 12.52 2.87 -2.29
C MET A 99 13.56 1.89 -1.75
N ALA A 100 14.63 2.39 -1.11
CA ALA A 100 15.66 1.52 -0.55
C ALA A 100 15.07 0.69 0.61
N GLN A 101 14.28 1.33 1.48
CA GLN A 101 13.58 0.66 2.57
C GLN A 101 12.62 -0.41 2.05
N ILE A 102 11.79 -0.09 1.03
CA ILE A 102 10.87 -1.04 0.43
C ILE A 102 11.62 -2.22 -0.19
N ASN A 103 12.62 -1.94 -1.02
CA ASN A 103 13.37 -2.98 -1.72
C ASN A 103 14.12 -3.89 -0.73
N GLY A 104 14.76 -3.31 0.28
CA GLY A 104 15.43 -4.10 1.32
C GLY A 104 14.50 -5.06 2.07
N CYS A 105 13.23 -4.64 2.34
CA CYS A 105 12.23 -5.53 2.92
C CYS A 105 11.82 -6.65 1.97
N GLY A 106 11.61 -6.32 0.69
CA GLY A 106 11.24 -7.32 -0.34
C GLY A 106 12.36 -8.34 -0.59
N GLU A 107 13.60 -7.88 -0.68
CA GLU A 107 14.77 -8.73 -0.85
C GLU A 107 14.99 -9.66 0.34
N ARG A 108 14.84 -9.18 1.59
CA ARG A 108 14.90 -10.03 2.79
C ARG A 108 13.82 -11.10 2.80
N ALA A 109 12.62 -10.76 2.36
CA ALA A 109 11.53 -11.73 2.29
C ALA A 109 11.80 -12.80 1.21
N ALA A 110 12.28 -12.40 0.03
CA ALA A 110 12.65 -13.32 -1.05
C ALA A 110 13.80 -14.23 -0.66
N ALA A 111 14.82 -13.74 0.05
CA ALA A 111 16.01 -14.50 0.43
C ALA A 111 15.71 -15.73 1.28
N ARG A 112 14.52 -15.87 1.84
CA ARG A 112 14.07 -17.07 2.56
C ARG A 112 13.72 -18.25 1.63
N TYR A 113 13.56 -17.99 0.34
CA TYR A 113 13.05 -18.95 -0.64
C TYR A 113 13.93 -18.95 -1.89
N PRO A 114 14.76 -19.99 -2.14
CA PRO A 114 15.74 -19.99 -3.23
C PRO A 114 15.16 -19.79 -4.63
N ALA A 115 13.90 -20.19 -4.83
CA ALA A 115 13.23 -20.08 -6.14
C ALA A 115 12.45 -18.76 -6.32
N LEU A 116 12.45 -17.87 -5.32
CA LEU A 116 11.66 -16.65 -5.34
C LEU A 116 12.55 -15.41 -5.54
N THR A 117 12.17 -14.55 -6.45
CA THR A 117 12.84 -13.28 -6.70
C THR A 117 11.94 -12.09 -6.33
N TYR A 118 12.46 -11.11 -5.62
CA TYR A 118 11.81 -9.81 -5.48
C TYR A 118 12.25 -8.89 -6.62
N TRP A 119 11.28 -8.40 -7.41
CA TRP A 119 11.56 -7.50 -8.51
C TRP A 119 11.60 -6.04 -8.04
N THR A 120 12.79 -5.44 -8.01
CA THR A 120 13.08 -4.09 -7.51
C THR A 120 12.76 -2.98 -8.52
N PHE A 121 11.72 -3.09 -9.30
CA PHE A 121 11.38 -2.13 -10.34
C PHE A 121 10.94 -0.78 -9.77
N ASN A 122 11.46 0.31 -10.34
CA ASN A 122 11.05 1.67 -9.95
C ASN A 122 9.92 2.20 -10.83
N TRP A 123 8.70 2.00 -10.36
CA TRP A 123 7.46 2.39 -11.05
C TRP A 123 7.31 3.90 -11.31
N ARG A 124 8.15 4.77 -10.72
CA ARG A 124 8.11 6.22 -10.92
C ARG A 124 8.92 6.68 -12.12
N LYS A 125 9.93 5.89 -12.56
CA LYS A 125 10.82 6.22 -13.67
C LYS A 125 10.14 6.03 -15.03
N GLY A 126 10.74 6.58 -16.09
CA GLY A 126 10.26 6.40 -17.46
C GLY A 126 8.83 6.88 -17.71
N GLY A 127 8.40 7.97 -17.04
CA GLY A 127 7.04 8.49 -17.18
C GLY A 127 6.01 7.84 -16.24
N GLY A 128 6.39 6.84 -15.43
CA GLY A 128 5.47 6.07 -14.58
C GLY A 128 4.67 6.93 -13.60
N SER A 129 5.28 7.99 -13.01
CA SER A 129 4.54 8.91 -12.13
C SER A 129 3.42 9.65 -12.87
N ALA A 130 3.69 10.16 -14.09
CA ALA A 130 2.68 10.85 -14.91
C ALA A 130 1.56 9.88 -15.32
N ARG A 131 1.93 8.67 -15.76
CA ARG A 131 0.97 7.63 -16.13
C ARG A 131 0.09 7.20 -14.95
N THR A 132 0.64 7.12 -13.74
CA THR A 132 -0.14 6.81 -12.53
C THR A 132 -1.22 7.87 -12.29
N VAL A 133 -0.89 9.16 -12.40
CA VAL A 133 -1.86 10.24 -12.21
C VAL A 133 -2.95 10.21 -13.30
N GLU A 134 -2.55 9.97 -14.56
CA GLU A 134 -3.47 9.86 -15.68
C GLU A 134 -4.49 8.73 -15.45
N ILE A 135 -4.02 7.51 -15.16
CA ILE A 135 -4.88 6.35 -14.88
C ILE A 135 -5.79 6.65 -13.66
N SER A 136 -5.23 7.24 -12.59
CA SER A 136 -6.02 7.55 -11.40
C SER A 136 -7.19 8.50 -11.70
N LYS A 137 -6.99 9.46 -12.61
CA LYS A 137 -8.06 10.38 -13.06
C LYS A 137 -9.06 9.68 -13.97
N GLN A 138 -8.60 8.91 -14.95
CA GLN A 138 -9.45 8.16 -15.87
C GLN A 138 -10.37 7.17 -15.14
N GLU A 139 -9.82 6.47 -14.17
CA GLU A 139 -10.54 5.46 -13.37
C GLU A 139 -11.27 6.06 -12.17
N GLN A 140 -11.10 7.35 -11.91
CA GLN A 140 -11.68 8.04 -10.75
C GLN A 140 -11.35 7.33 -9.43
N PHE A 141 -10.12 6.87 -9.25
CA PHE A 141 -9.70 6.17 -8.04
C PHE A 141 -9.88 7.01 -6.80
N TYR A 142 -10.20 6.33 -5.69
CA TYR A 142 -10.18 6.94 -4.38
C TYR A 142 -8.80 7.54 -4.07
N GLN A 143 -8.80 8.81 -3.66
CA GLN A 143 -7.57 9.52 -3.33
C GLN A 143 -7.27 9.43 -1.84
N GLN A 144 -6.42 8.49 -1.47
CA GLN A 144 -5.97 8.35 -0.09
C GLN A 144 -5.13 9.56 0.36
N GLU A 145 -5.40 10.06 1.56
CA GLU A 145 -4.72 11.24 2.11
C GLU A 145 -3.65 10.90 3.16
N TYR A 146 -3.47 9.62 3.50
CA TYR A 146 -2.45 9.11 4.43
C TYR A 146 -2.05 7.68 4.04
N CYS A 147 -1.01 7.15 4.70
CA CYS A 147 -0.45 5.83 4.39
C CYS A 147 -1.46 4.66 4.54
N GLY A 148 -2.41 4.78 5.46
CA GLY A 148 -3.33 3.73 5.90
C GLY A 148 -3.13 3.36 7.38
N CYS A 149 -1.91 3.40 7.87
CA CYS A 149 -1.56 3.14 9.26
C CYS A 149 -2.23 4.15 10.21
N ILE A 150 -2.75 3.67 11.35
CA ILE A 150 -3.45 4.53 12.33
C ILE A 150 -2.56 5.66 12.86
N TYR A 151 -1.25 5.41 12.98
CA TYR A 151 -0.31 6.43 13.44
C TYR A 151 -0.04 7.49 12.36
N SER A 152 0.02 7.09 11.10
CA SER A 152 0.07 8.05 9.99
C SER A 152 -1.20 8.90 9.92
N LEU A 153 -2.37 8.32 10.20
CA LEU A 153 -3.63 9.07 10.31
C LEU A 153 -3.58 10.08 11.46
N ARG A 154 -3.12 9.66 12.64
CA ARG A 154 -2.92 10.55 13.79
C ARG A 154 -2.03 11.73 13.42
N ASP A 155 -0.84 11.43 12.88
CA ASP A 155 0.18 12.44 12.59
C ASP A 155 -0.26 13.39 11.48
N THR A 156 -0.91 12.88 10.43
CA THR A 156 -1.50 13.69 9.37
C THR A 156 -2.59 14.63 9.92
N ASN A 157 -3.47 14.12 10.79
CA ASN A 157 -4.52 14.94 11.38
C ASN A 157 -3.97 16.00 12.36
N LEU A 158 -2.91 15.71 13.11
CA LEU A 158 -2.20 16.68 13.93
C LEU A 158 -1.60 17.79 13.07
N HIS A 159 -0.92 17.44 11.97
CA HIS A 159 -0.36 18.41 11.04
C HIS A 159 -1.45 19.28 10.38
N ARG A 160 -2.56 18.68 9.92
CA ARG A 160 -3.71 19.41 9.35
C ARG A 160 -4.28 20.40 10.35
N ARG A 161 -4.46 19.98 11.60
CA ARG A 161 -4.96 20.85 12.69
C ARG A 161 -4.03 22.05 12.94
N ALA A 162 -2.71 21.82 12.96
CA ALA A 162 -1.72 22.89 13.11
C ALA A 162 -1.77 23.91 11.98
N GLN A 163 -2.31 23.53 10.81
CA GLN A 163 -2.53 24.41 9.65
C GLN A 163 -3.96 24.97 9.58
N GLY A 164 -4.79 24.80 10.61
CA GLY A 164 -6.19 25.24 10.60
C GLY A 164 -7.10 24.42 9.65
N ARG A 165 -6.67 23.26 9.20
CA ARG A 165 -7.42 22.39 8.28
C ARG A 165 -8.22 21.35 9.06
N GLU A 166 -9.37 20.95 8.52
CA GLU A 166 -10.17 19.87 9.08
C GLU A 166 -9.43 18.52 9.05
N LYS A 167 -9.83 17.62 9.93
CA LYS A 167 -9.37 16.22 9.90
C LYS A 167 -9.74 15.55 8.57
N ILE A 168 -9.03 14.49 8.23
CA ILE A 168 -9.34 13.65 7.06
C ILE A 168 -10.79 13.16 7.17
N LYS A 169 -11.54 13.35 6.08
CA LYS A 169 -12.87 12.78 5.87
C LYS A 169 -12.74 11.59 4.94
N PHE A 170 -13.21 10.44 5.38
CA PHE A 170 -13.12 9.19 4.59
C PHE A 170 -14.17 9.16 3.48
N SER A 171 -13.86 8.48 2.39
CA SER A 171 -14.77 8.18 1.27
C SER A 171 -15.30 9.38 0.48
N VAL A 172 -14.67 10.55 0.58
CA VAL A 172 -15.17 11.76 -0.10
C VAL A 172 -14.28 12.25 -1.24
N LYS A 173 -13.03 11.82 -1.31
CA LYS A 173 -12.09 12.36 -2.29
C LYS A 173 -11.68 11.32 -3.32
N PHE A 174 -11.94 11.66 -4.58
CA PHE A 174 -11.61 10.81 -5.74
C PHE A 174 -10.87 11.62 -6.78
N TYR A 175 -9.99 10.97 -7.55
CA TYR A 175 -9.33 11.61 -8.68
C TYR A 175 -10.34 11.92 -9.79
N GLY A 176 -10.18 13.06 -10.46
CA GLY A 176 -11.03 13.46 -11.59
C GLY A 176 -12.46 13.82 -11.25
N LYS A 177 -12.86 13.74 -10.00
CA LYS A 177 -14.11 14.33 -9.51
C LYS A 177 -13.77 15.69 -8.91
N ASP A 178 -14.33 16.75 -9.47
CA ASP A 178 -14.28 18.07 -8.84
C ASP A 178 -15.05 17.98 -7.53
N THR A 179 -14.33 17.81 -6.45
CA THR A 179 -14.83 17.97 -5.09
C THR A 179 -14.26 19.29 -4.55
N ASP A 180 -14.56 20.39 -5.22
CA ASP A 180 -14.60 21.67 -4.55
C ASP A 180 -15.99 21.80 -3.92
N PRO A 181 -16.11 21.75 -2.60
CA PRO A 181 -17.30 22.27 -1.96
C PRO A 181 -17.27 23.80 -2.12
N ALA A 182 -18.31 24.32 -2.72
CA ALA A 182 -18.63 25.73 -2.71
C ALA A 182 -18.64 26.29 -1.26
#